data_57b6b719d08ab58ebe04294d6bc595bb
#
_entry.id   57b6b719d08ab58ebe04294d6bc595bb
#
_cell.length_a   1.000
_cell.length_b   1.000
_cell.length_c   1.000
_cell.angle_alpha   90.00
_cell.angle_beta   90.00
_cell.angle_gamma   90.00
#
_symmetry.space_group_name_H-M   'P 1'
#
loop_
_entity.id
_entity.type
_entity.pdbx_description
1 polymer ?
#
loop_
_entity_poly.entity_id
_entity_poly.type
_entity_poly.pdbx_seq_one_letter_code
_entity_poly.pdbx_strand_id
1 'polypeptide(L)'
;TSGRKVLVIGSGPSGLSAAYHLAMLGHEVEVHDSSDLPGGMMRYGIPEYRLPRDVLDAEVDRIRALGVQFVQNHTVTDLLAEQAEGHFDAVFVAIGAHLSKRVDIPTMDAGRIVDAVGFLRDVASGERPVIGRRVAVYGGGNTAMDAARVARRLGAEESIVVYRRTQEHMPAHAEEHDEAVREGVKM
;
A
#
# COMPACT_ATOMS: atom_id res chain seq x y z
N THR A 1 -13.26 -29.81 -7.32
CA THR A 1 -11.90 -29.46 -6.83
C THR A 1 -10.89 -30.01 -7.83
N SER A 2 -9.82 -29.25 -8.08
CA SER A 2 -8.76 -29.65 -9.02
C SER A 2 -7.77 -30.65 -8.41
N GLY A 3 -7.79 -30.82 -7.08
CA GLY A 3 -6.81 -31.57 -6.30
C GLY A 3 -5.41 -30.95 -6.26
N ARG A 4 -5.30 -29.66 -6.65
CA ARG A 4 -4.04 -28.92 -6.62
C ARG A 4 -4.07 -27.87 -5.53
N LYS A 5 -2.93 -27.70 -4.83
CA LYS A 5 -2.72 -26.69 -3.78
C LYS A 5 -1.75 -25.62 -4.29
N VAL A 6 -2.16 -24.34 -4.18
CA VAL A 6 -1.40 -23.20 -4.68
C VAL A 6 -1.10 -22.24 -3.56
N LEU A 7 0.18 -21.86 -3.42
CA LEU A 7 0.62 -20.79 -2.56
C LEU A 7 0.60 -19.45 -3.30
N VAL A 8 0.04 -18.42 -2.67
CA VAL A 8 0.15 -17.04 -3.13
C VAL A 8 0.98 -16.26 -2.09
N ILE A 9 2.06 -15.64 -2.51
CA ILE A 9 2.92 -14.84 -1.63
C ILE A 9 2.61 -13.37 -1.84
N GLY A 10 2.01 -12.75 -0.83
CA GLY A 10 1.53 -11.38 -0.82
C GLY A 10 0.02 -11.27 -1.00
N SER A 11 -0.63 -10.56 -0.09
CA SER A 11 -2.08 -10.29 -0.06
C SER A 11 -2.46 -8.90 -0.57
N GLY A 12 -1.61 -8.29 -1.41
CA GLY A 12 -1.94 -7.07 -2.16
C GLY A 12 -2.93 -7.33 -3.30
N PRO A 13 -3.26 -6.30 -4.11
CA PRO A 13 -4.25 -6.43 -5.20
C PRO A 13 -4.02 -7.62 -6.12
N SER A 14 -2.76 -7.85 -6.50
CA SER A 14 -2.38 -8.95 -7.40
C SER A 14 -2.60 -10.31 -6.74
N GLY A 15 -2.16 -10.47 -5.48
CA GLY A 15 -2.33 -11.73 -4.75
C GLY A 15 -3.78 -12.04 -4.43
N LEU A 16 -4.56 -11.05 -4.01
CA LEU A 16 -5.99 -11.21 -3.77
C LEU A 16 -6.75 -11.62 -5.03
N SER A 17 -6.45 -10.97 -6.17
CA SER A 17 -7.03 -11.33 -7.46
C SER A 17 -6.64 -12.76 -7.88
N ALA A 18 -5.37 -13.14 -7.74
CA ALA A 18 -4.91 -14.48 -8.05
C ALA A 18 -5.62 -15.53 -7.16
N ALA A 19 -5.66 -15.28 -5.85
CA ALA A 19 -6.32 -16.17 -4.89
C ALA A 19 -7.80 -16.38 -5.22
N TYR A 20 -8.51 -15.31 -5.53
CA TYR A 20 -9.92 -15.38 -5.96
C TYR A 20 -10.09 -16.27 -7.19
N HIS A 21 -9.35 -16.00 -8.25
CA HIS A 21 -9.50 -16.75 -9.51
C HIS A 21 -9.06 -18.20 -9.39
N LEU A 22 -7.98 -18.48 -8.65
CA LEU A 22 -7.52 -19.85 -8.41
C LEU A 22 -8.56 -20.66 -7.61
N ALA A 23 -9.15 -20.05 -6.57
CA ALA A 23 -10.22 -20.69 -5.81
C ALA A 23 -11.47 -20.95 -6.67
N MET A 24 -11.86 -20.00 -7.53
CA MET A 24 -12.97 -20.17 -8.47
C MET A 24 -12.71 -21.30 -9.48
N LEU A 25 -11.46 -21.56 -9.83
CA LEU A 25 -11.05 -22.71 -10.67
C LEU A 25 -10.99 -24.03 -9.89
N GLY A 26 -11.26 -24.01 -8.58
CA GLY A 26 -11.34 -25.19 -7.74
C GLY A 26 -10.00 -25.65 -7.17
N HIS A 27 -8.99 -24.77 -7.15
CA HIS A 27 -7.73 -25.02 -6.45
C HIS A 27 -7.89 -24.76 -4.95
N GLU A 28 -7.13 -25.49 -4.13
CA GLU A 28 -6.88 -25.12 -2.74
C GLU A 28 -5.86 -23.98 -2.73
N VAL A 29 -6.18 -22.87 -2.05
CA VAL A 29 -5.34 -21.66 -2.09
C VAL A 29 -5.01 -21.20 -0.68
N GLU A 30 -3.73 -20.95 -0.47
CA GLU A 30 -3.21 -20.37 0.76
C GLU A 30 -2.42 -19.12 0.42
N VAL A 31 -2.67 -18.02 1.14
CA VAL A 31 -2.03 -16.73 0.94
C VAL A 31 -1.15 -16.41 2.14
N HIS A 32 0.16 -16.25 1.92
CA HIS A 32 1.12 -15.84 2.95
C HIS A 32 1.49 -14.38 2.77
N ASP A 33 1.43 -13.60 3.86
CA ASP A 33 1.80 -12.18 3.84
C ASP A 33 2.54 -11.79 5.12
N SER A 34 3.55 -10.96 4.98
CA SER A 34 4.34 -10.43 6.10
C SER A 34 3.60 -9.39 6.94
N SER A 35 2.54 -8.80 6.41
CA SER A 35 1.71 -7.82 7.11
C SER A 35 0.71 -8.49 8.06
N ASP A 36 0.21 -7.75 9.02
CA ASP A 36 -0.80 -8.22 10.00
C ASP A 36 -2.20 -8.37 9.38
N LEU A 37 -2.52 -7.56 8.36
CA LEU A 37 -3.80 -7.58 7.67
C LEU A 37 -3.61 -7.63 6.15
N PRO A 38 -4.51 -8.31 5.42
CA PRO A 38 -4.47 -8.36 3.96
C PRO A 38 -4.87 -7.03 3.33
N GLY A 39 -4.41 -6.81 2.09
CA GLY A 39 -4.74 -5.63 1.29
C GLY A 39 -3.52 -4.95 0.67
N GLY A 40 -2.31 -5.17 1.21
CA GLY A 40 -1.08 -4.59 0.67
C GLY A 40 -1.18 -3.06 0.52
N MET A 41 -0.82 -2.52 -0.65
CA MET A 41 -0.87 -1.07 -0.89
C MET A 41 -2.27 -0.46 -0.84
N MET A 42 -3.33 -1.24 -1.03
CA MET A 42 -4.70 -0.73 -0.81
C MET A 42 -4.96 -0.41 0.65
N ARG A 43 -4.38 -1.16 1.58
CA ARG A 43 -4.49 -0.92 3.02
C ARG A 43 -3.46 0.06 3.55
N TYR A 44 -2.20 -0.12 3.17
CA TYR A 44 -1.07 0.57 3.78
C TYR A 44 -0.55 1.77 2.99
N GLY A 45 -0.99 1.95 1.74
CA GLY A 45 -0.58 3.05 0.88
C GLY A 45 -1.69 4.03 0.56
N ILE A 46 -2.94 3.57 0.41
CA ILE A 46 -4.08 4.43 0.16
C ILE A 46 -4.69 4.86 1.50
N PRO A 47 -4.82 6.17 1.78
CA PRO A 47 -5.46 6.64 3.01
C PRO A 47 -6.91 6.18 3.15
N GLU A 48 -7.35 5.96 4.40
CA GLU A 48 -8.68 5.43 4.71
C GLU A 48 -9.82 6.31 4.18
N TYR A 49 -9.63 7.63 4.13
CA TYR A 49 -10.63 8.57 3.60
C TYR A 49 -10.85 8.44 2.08
N ARG A 50 -9.92 7.78 1.35
CA ARG A 50 -10.07 7.44 -0.07
C ARG A 50 -10.57 6.02 -0.30
N LEU A 51 -10.12 5.08 0.54
CA LEU A 51 -10.53 3.69 0.51
C LEU A 51 -10.90 3.25 1.93
N PRO A 52 -12.19 3.30 2.30
CA PRO A 52 -12.67 2.84 3.58
C PRO A 52 -12.30 1.38 3.84
N ARG A 53 -11.87 1.08 5.06
CA ARG A 53 -11.34 -0.25 5.41
C ARG A 53 -12.40 -1.33 5.41
N ASP A 54 -13.65 -0.99 5.75
CA ASP A 54 -14.79 -1.88 5.68
C ASP A 54 -15.07 -2.39 4.25
N VAL A 55 -14.87 -1.54 3.23
CA VAL A 55 -15.00 -1.93 1.82
C VAL A 55 -13.92 -2.95 1.45
N LEU A 56 -12.66 -2.69 1.85
CA LEU A 56 -11.56 -3.60 1.58
C LEU A 56 -11.73 -4.93 2.32
N ASP A 57 -12.16 -4.87 3.58
CA ASP A 57 -12.38 -6.05 4.40
C ASP A 57 -13.51 -6.92 3.84
N ALA A 58 -14.59 -6.31 3.35
CA ALA A 58 -15.68 -7.04 2.68
C ALA A 58 -15.19 -7.79 1.43
N GLU A 59 -14.28 -7.20 0.64
CA GLU A 59 -13.70 -7.89 -0.53
C GLU A 59 -12.78 -9.06 -0.10
N VAL A 60 -11.99 -8.88 0.94
CA VAL A 60 -11.15 -9.96 1.50
C VAL A 60 -12.03 -11.10 2.03
N ASP A 61 -13.12 -10.78 2.73
CA ASP A 61 -14.03 -11.79 3.28
C ASP A 61 -14.78 -12.57 2.19
N ARG A 62 -15.08 -11.96 1.05
CA ARG A 62 -15.58 -12.69 -0.13
C ARG A 62 -14.58 -13.73 -0.61
N ILE A 63 -13.29 -13.41 -0.61
CA ILE A 63 -12.23 -14.35 -1.01
C ILE A 63 -12.09 -15.46 0.03
N ARG A 64 -12.15 -15.15 1.33
CA ARG A 64 -12.18 -16.14 2.41
C ARG A 64 -13.36 -17.10 2.31
N ALA A 65 -14.53 -16.59 1.94
CA ALA A 65 -15.73 -17.39 1.77
C ALA A 65 -15.62 -18.45 0.65
N LEU A 66 -14.68 -18.29 -0.28
CA LEU A 66 -14.35 -19.32 -1.28
C LEU A 66 -13.46 -20.44 -0.73
N GLY A 67 -13.06 -20.38 0.54
CA GLY A 67 -12.18 -21.35 1.19
C GLY A 67 -10.69 -20.99 1.14
N VAL A 68 -10.32 -19.81 0.66
CA VAL A 68 -8.94 -19.31 0.67
C VAL A 68 -8.46 -19.10 2.10
N GLN A 69 -7.31 -19.68 2.44
CA GLN A 69 -6.67 -19.51 3.74
C GLN A 69 -5.68 -18.34 3.70
N PHE A 70 -5.63 -17.55 4.78
CA PHE A 70 -4.72 -16.43 4.93
C PHE A 70 -3.80 -16.64 6.14
N VAL A 71 -2.50 -16.62 5.91
CA VAL A 71 -1.46 -16.70 6.94
C VAL A 71 -0.76 -15.33 6.96
N GLN A 72 -1.13 -14.51 7.95
CA GLN A 72 -0.58 -13.17 8.14
C GLN A 72 0.63 -13.20 9.09
N ASN A 73 1.41 -12.09 9.13
CA ASN A 73 2.64 -12.00 9.91
C ASN A 73 3.67 -13.10 9.54
N HIS A 74 3.62 -13.57 8.30
CA HIS A 74 4.47 -14.64 7.80
C HIS A 74 5.33 -14.14 6.63
N THR A 75 6.63 -13.98 6.88
CA THR A 75 7.58 -13.54 5.86
C THR A 75 8.24 -14.73 5.19
N VAL A 76 7.94 -14.93 3.93
CA VAL A 76 8.60 -15.96 3.11
C VAL A 76 9.98 -15.47 2.70
N THR A 77 11.02 -16.14 3.18
CA THR A 77 12.43 -15.81 2.88
C THR A 77 13.08 -16.80 1.93
N ASP A 78 12.56 -18.02 1.87
CA ASP A 78 12.98 -19.07 0.93
C ASP A 78 11.75 -19.70 0.26
N LEU A 79 11.60 -19.38 -1.00
CA LEU A 79 10.44 -19.79 -1.78
C LEU A 79 10.38 -21.30 -2.01
N LEU A 80 11.52 -21.95 -2.21
CA LEU A 80 11.57 -23.39 -2.47
C LEU A 80 11.31 -24.21 -1.21
N ALA A 81 11.84 -23.74 -0.07
CA ALA A 81 11.56 -24.33 1.22
C ALA A 81 10.07 -24.22 1.56
N GLU A 82 9.50 -23.03 1.41
CA GLU A 82 8.08 -22.75 1.67
C GLU A 82 7.16 -23.63 0.81
N GLN A 83 7.47 -23.76 -0.48
CA GLN A 83 6.74 -24.62 -1.39
C GLN A 83 6.78 -26.10 -0.96
N ALA A 84 7.96 -26.58 -0.60
CA ALA A 84 8.17 -27.98 -0.23
C ALA A 84 7.50 -28.32 1.11
N GLU A 85 7.66 -27.48 2.14
CA GLU A 85 7.10 -27.68 3.47
C GLU A 85 5.56 -27.65 3.46
N GLY A 86 4.98 -26.73 2.70
CA GLY A 86 3.54 -26.61 2.54
C GLY A 86 2.93 -27.59 1.54
N HIS A 87 3.74 -28.40 0.86
CA HIS A 87 3.32 -29.32 -0.21
C HIS A 87 2.51 -28.63 -1.33
N PHE A 88 2.92 -27.42 -1.73
CA PHE A 88 2.26 -26.66 -2.77
C PHE A 88 2.69 -27.14 -4.16
N ASP A 89 1.71 -27.37 -5.03
CA ASP A 89 1.93 -27.74 -6.44
C ASP A 89 2.50 -26.58 -7.26
N ALA A 90 2.15 -25.34 -6.89
CA ALA A 90 2.60 -24.12 -7.55
C ALA A 90 2.67 -22.95 -6.58
N VAL A 91 3.48 -21.93 -6.92
CA VAL A 91 3.62 -20.69 -6.17
C VAL A 91 3.36 -19.49 -7.09
N PHE A 92 2.52 -18.56 -6.65
CA PHE A 92 2.28 -17.29 -7.30
C PHE A 92 2.91 -16.16 -6.45
N VAL A 93 3.90 -15.47 -7.00
CA VAL A 93 4.63 -14.41 -6.30
C VAL A 93 3.99 -13.06 -6.59
N ALA A 94 3.44 -12.41 -5.55
CA ALA A 94 2.71 -11.15 -5.60
C ALA A 94 3.19 -10.15 -4.54
N ILE A 95 4.49 -10.11 -4.27
CA ILE A 95 5.11 -9.33 -3.19
C ILE A 95 5.03 -7.80 -3.37
N GLY A 96 4.63 -7.30 -4.54
CA GLY A 96 4.49 -5.88 -4.82
C GLY A 96 5.80 -5.11 -4.89
N ALA A 97 5.70 -3.77 -4.72
CA ALA A 97 6.84 -2.85 -4.76
C ALA A 97 6.74 -1.88 -3.56
N HIS A 98 7.33 -2.26 -2.45
CA HIS A 98 7.26 -1.50 -1.18
C HIS A 98 8.42 -0.52 -0.99
N LEU A 99 9.43 -0.57 -1.85
CA LEU A 99 10.59 0.32 -1.76
C LEU A 99 10.38 1.57 -2.59
N SER A 100 10.44 2.72 -1.94
CA SER A 100 10.38 4.01 -2.60
C SER A 100 11.66 4.29 -3.39
N LYS A 101 11.53 4.94 -4.53
CA LYS A 101 12.68 5.56 -5.20
C LYS A 101 13.20 6.72 -4.36
N ARG A 102 14.42 6.61 -3.88
CA ARG A 102 15.11 7.74 -3.27
C ARG A 102 15.42 8.78 -4.35
N VAL A 103 15.13 10.04 -4.05
CA VAL A 103 15.54 11.18 -4.85
C VAL A 103 16.65 11.89 -4.07
N ASP A 104 17.76 12.12 -4.71
CA ASP A 104 18.87 12.89 -4.12
C ASP A 104 18.49 14.37 -4.18
N ILE A 105 18.08 14.92 -3.03
CA ILE A 105 17.70 16.32 -2.87
C ILE A 105 18.66 16.92 -1.86
N PRO A 106 19.32 18.06 -2.18
CA PRO A 106 20.09 18.80 -1.21
C PRO A 106 19.19 19.28 -0.06
N THR A 107 19.34 18.68 1.09
CA THR A 107 18.43 18.92 2.23
C THR A 107 19.10 19.66 3.38
N MET A 108 20.13 20.45 3.08
CA MET A 108 21.09 21.11 3.97
C MET A 108 20.63 21.32 5.44
N ASP A 109 19.47 21.91 5.68
CA ASP A 109 18.92 22.18 7.01
C ASP A 109 17.55 21.54 7.26
N ALA A 110 17.16 20.55 6.48
CA ALA A 110 15.91 19.84 6.71
C ALA A 110 15.99 19.04 8.02
N GLY A 111 15.12 19.33 8.96
CA GLY A 111 15.12 18.70 10.27
C GLY A 111 14.83 17.20 10.23
N ARG A 112 14.09 16.73 9.22
CA ARG A 112 13.77 15.32 9.03
C ARG A 112 13.33 15.05 7.59
N ILE A 113 13.89 13.98 7.02
CA ILE A 113 13.45 13.44 5.72
C ILE A 113 12.75 12.11 5.99
N VAL A 114 11.55 11.97 5.44
CA VAL A 114 10.70 10.80 5.62
C VAL A 114 10.30 10.27 4.25
N ASP A 115 10.33 8.97 4.08
CA ASP A 115 9.77 8.31 2.92
C ASP A 115 8.25 8.40 2.93
N ALA A 116 7.64 8.84 1.81
CA ALA A 116 6.20 9.07 1.74
C ALA A 116 5.38 7.76 1.88
N VAL A 117 5.87 6.65 1.30
CA VAL A 117 5.17 5.35 1.40
C VAL A 117 5.25 4.83 2.83
N GLY A 118 6.43 4.90 3.45
CA GLY A 118 6.60 4.56 4.86
C GLY A 118 5.72 5.41 5.77
N PHE A 119 5.70 6.73 5.55
CA PHE A 119 4.84 7.65 6.30
C PHE A 119 3.35 7.28 6.21
N LEU A 120 2.85 6.99 5.00
CA LEU A 120 1.46 6.58 4.81
C LEU A 120 1.17 5.23 5.47
N ARG A 121 2.12 4.30 5.43
CA ARG A 121 2.03 3.01 6.09
C ARG A 121 1.93 3.14 7.61
N ASP A 122 2.81 3.92 8.23
CA ASP A 122 2.80 4.17 9.66
C ASP A 122 1.43 4.71 10.10
N VAL A 123 0.91 5.71 9.37
CA VAL A 123 -0.42 6.28 9.65
C VAL A 123 -1.54 5.24 9.46
N ALA A 124 -1.48 4.43 8.40
CA ALA A 124 -2.46 3.39 8.13
C ALA A 124 -2.43 2.27 9.19
N SER A 125 -1.28 2.04 9.83
CA SER A 125 -1.11 1.12 10.96
C SER A 125 -1.54 1.72 12.31
N GLY A 126 -2.11 2.93 12.31
CA GLY A 126 -2.58 3.61 13.52
C GLY A 126 -1.51 4.42 14.25
N GLU A 127 -0.31 4.50 13.73
CA GLU A 127 0.73 5.35 14.27
C GLU A 127 0.44 6.83 14.00
N ARG A 128 0.92 7.69 14.90
CA ARG A 128 0.88 9.14 14.71
C ARG A 128 2.30 9.68 14.64
N PRO A 129 2.94 9.59 13.47
CA PRO A 129 4.30 10.08 13.32
C PRO A 129 4.35 11.58 13.64
N VAL A 130 5.36 11.97 14.42
CA VAL A 130 5.59 13.39 14.71
C VAL A 130 6.05 14.08 13.43
N ILE A 131 5.30 15.06 12.98
CA ILE A 131 5.59 15.89 11.82
C ILE A 131 5.91 17.31 12.24
N GLY A 132 6.63 18.05 11.40
CA GLY A 132 6.89 19.48 11.61
C GLY A 132 5.64 20.33 11.34
N ARG A 133 5.67 21.59 11.82
CA ARG A 133 4.63 22.58 11.50
C ARG A 133 4.53 22.84 9.99
N ARG A 134 5.66 22.74 9.28
CA ARG A 134 5.76 22.89 7.83
C ARG A 134 6.27 21.60 7.23
N VAL A 135 5.53 21.07 6.27
CA VAL A 135 5.85 19.82 5.57
C VAL A 135 5.95 20.09 4.08
N ALA A 136 7.09 19.77 3.49
CA ALA A 136 7.28 19.81 2.05
C ALA A 136 7.29 18.37 1.50
N VAL A 137 6.41 18.09 0.56
CA VAL A 137 6.33 16.79 -0.11
C VAL A 137 6.90 16.93 -1.52
N TYR A 138 8.02 16.27 -1.79
CA TYR A 138 8.64 16.29 -3.08
C TYR A 138 8.09 15.17 -3.99
N GLY A 139 7.30 15.56 -4.97
CA GLY A 139 6.66 14.64 -5.92
C GLY A 139 5.41 15.24 -6.52
N GLY A 140 4.89 14.63 -7.59
CA GLY A 140 3.68 15.11 -8.27
C GLY A 140 2.68 13.99 -8.59
N GLY A 141 2.86 12.80 -8.03
CA GLY A 141 1.93 11.68 -8.19
C GLY A 141 0.89 11.61 -7.06
N ASN A 142 -0.05 10.66 -7.17
CA ASN A 142 -1.11 10.44 -6.17
C ASN A 142 -0.54 10.24 -4.76
N THR A 143 0.58 9.50 -4.62
CA THR A 143 1.25 9.32 -3.32
C THR A 143 1.69 10.65 -2.69
N ALA A 144 2.13 11.61 -3.51
CA ALA A 144 2.50 12.93 -3.00
C ALA A 144 1.26 13.71 -2.52
N MET A 145 0.15 13.63 -3.26
CA MET A 145 -1.12 14.24 -2.85
C MET A 145 -1.61 13.62 -1.53
N ASP A 146 -1.59 12.29 -1.44
CA ASP A 146 -1.98 11.57 -0.23
C ASP A 146 -1.11 11.94 0.97
N ALA A 147 0.21 11.95 0.82
CA ALA A 147 1.13 12.30 1.90
C ALA A 147 0.92 13.75 2.37
N ALA A 148 0.71 14.70 1.45
CA ALA A 148 0.47 16.09 1.77
C ALA A 148 -0.86 16.31 2.50
N ARG A 149 -1.92 15.64 2.08
CA ARG A 149 -3.24 15.66 2.73
C ARG A 149 -3.19 15.03 4.12
N VAL A 150 -2.54 13.86 4.24
CA VAL A 150 -2.35 13.19 5.54
C VAL A 150 -1.55 14.09 6.49
N ALA A 151 -0.48 14.75 6.03
CA ALA A 151 0.25 15.70 6.85
C ALA A 151 -0.62 16.85 7.35
N ARG A 152 -1.51 17.41 6.51
CA ARG A 152 -2.50 18.43 6.94
C ARG A 152 -3.43 17.87 8.02
N ARG A 153 -3.96 16.69 7.83
CA ARG A 153 -4.88 16.02 8.76
C ARG A 153 -4.21 15.67 10.10
N LEU A 154 -2.90 15.42 10.10
CA LEU A 154 -2.11 15.23 11.32
C LEU A 154 -1.73 16.53 12.04
N GLY A 155 -2.10 17.71 11.48
CA GLY A 155 -1.95 19.00 12.14
C GLY A 155 -0.79 19.86 11.61
N ALA A 156 -0.20 19.56 10.45
CA ALA A 156 0.73 20.47 9.82
C ALA A 156 0.04 21.81 9.52
N GLU A 157 0.64 22.93 9.97
CA GLU A 157 0.13 24.28 9.68
C GLU A 157 0.25 24.63 8.20
N GLU A 158 1.29 24.11 7.55
CA GLU A 158 1.55 24.27 6.15
C GLU A 158 2.01 22.95 5.54
N SER A 159 1.33 22.52 4.48
CA SER A 159 1.74 21.38 3.65
C SER A 159 1.88 21.85 2.21
N ILE A 160 3.02 21.59 1.61
CA ILE A 160 3.40 22.08 0.27
C ILE A 160 3.85 20.88 -0.57
N VAL A 161 3.26 20.74 -1.74
CA VAL A 161 3.75 19.81 -2.77
C VAL A 161 4.75 20.55 -3.65
N VAL A 162 5.94 20.02 -3.77
CA VAL A 162 7.01 20.55 -4.63
C VAL A 162 7.21 19.62 -5.79
N TYR A 163 6.93 20.11 -6.99
CA TYR A 163 7.09 19.35 -8.21
C TYR A 163 7.98 20.06 -9.24
N ARG A 164 8.86 19.33 -9.90
CA ARG A 164 9.88 19.89 -10.82
C ARG A 164 9.35 20.39 -12.16
N ARG A 165 8.09 20.12 -12.48
CA ARG A 165 7.43 20.54 -13.73
C ARG A 165 6.17 21.33 -13.42
N THR A 166 5.44 21.74 -14.44
CA THR A 166 4.15 22.43 -14.29
C THR A 166 3.05 21.45 -13.85
N GLN A 167 1.96 22.00 -13.37
CA GLN A 167 0.78 21.24 -12.95
C GLN A 167 0.27 20.30 -14.04
N GLU A 168 0.26 20.76 -15.31
CA GLU A 168 -0.20 19.97 -16.47
C GLU A 168 0.61 18.68 -16.69
N HIS A 169 1.84 18.63 -16.16
CA HIS A 169 2.72 17.47 -16.25
C HIS A 169 2.73 16.61 -14.98
N MET A 170 1.88 16.92 -14.01
CA MET A 170 1.75 16.08 -12.81
C MET A 170 1.11 14.75 -13.17
N PRO A 171 1.70 13.62 -12.72
CA PRO A 171 1.11 12.30 -12.94
C PRO A 171 -0.05 12.00 -11.99
N ALA A 172 -0.35 12.87 -11.02
CA ALA A 172 -1.52 12.74 -10.16
C ALA A 172 -2.80 12.95 -10.98
N HIS A 173 -3.85 12.24 -10.61
CA HIS A 173 -5.17 12.49 -11.17
C HIS A 173 -5.66 13.89 -10.79
N ALA A 174 -6.35 14.57 -11.71
CA ALA A 174 -6.84 15.94 -11.50
C ALA A 174 -7.72 16.06 -10.24
N GLU A 175 -8.56 15.07 -9.99
CA GLU A 175 -9.42 15.01 -8.80
C GLU A 175 -8.61 15.02 -7.51
N GLU A 176 -7.52 14.25 -7.44
CA GLU A 176 -6.64 14.18 -6.26
C GLU A 176 -5.89 15.50 -6.02
N HIS A 177 -5.47 16.15 -7.10
CA HIS A 177 -4.88 17.48 -7.02
C HIS A 177 -5.89 18.49 -6.45
N ASP A 178 -7.10 18.53 -7.02
CA ASP A 178 -8.14 19.47 -6.62
C ASP A 178 -8.59 19.26 -5.16
N GLU A 179 -8.69 18.01 -4.73
CA GLU A 179 -8.98 17.69 -3.35
C GLU A 179 -7.86 18.13 -2.40
N ALA A 180 -6.60 17.94 -2.79
CA ALA A 180 -5.47 18.40 -2.00
C ALA A 180 -5.49 19.93 -1.81
N VAL A 181 -5.77 20.67 -2.89
CA VAL A 181 -5.92 22.13 -2.84
C VAL A 181 -7.10 22.55 -1.94
N ARG A 182 -8.25 21.88 -2.04
CA ARG A 182 -9.41 22.15 -1.16
C ARG A 182 -9.11 21.93 0.32
N GLU A 183 -8.23 20.97 0.65
CA GLU A 183 -7.76 20.72 2.01
C GLU A 183 -6.64 21.69 2.46
N GLY A 184 -6.30 22.67 1.63
CA GLY A 184 -5.30 23.71 1.94
C GLY A 184 -3.86 23.28 1.73
N VAL A 185 -3.61 22.25 0.93
CA VAL A 185 -2.27 21.91 0.43
C VAL A 185 -1.87 22.97 -0.60
N LYS A 186 -0.66 23.49 -0.50
CA LYS A 186 -0.07 24.41 -1.49
C LYS A 186 0.67 23.62 -2.56
N MET A 187 0.65 24.16 -3.78
CA MET A 187 1.40 23.61 -4.92
C MET A 187 2.55 24.55 -5.27
#